data_539c55308455aaa51e90c202b38b35d0
#
_entry.id   539c55308455aaa51e90c202b38b35d0
#
_cell.length_a   1.000
_cell.length_b   1.000
_cell.length_c   1.000
_cell.angle_alpha   90.00
_cell.angle_beta   90.00
_cell.angle_gamma   90.00
#
_symmetry.space_group_name_H-M   'P 1'
#
loop_
_entity.id
_entity.type
_entity.pdbx_description
1 polymer ?
#
loop_
_entity_poly.entity_id
_entity_poly.type
_entity_poly.pdbx_seq_one_letter_code
_entity_poly.pdbx_strand_id
1 'polypeptide(L)'
;MKGNIIEIYGMEKNLKGWADYLGISKQLLNYRINKSGGNKESVILAEIYKKCKGIEDSEEGVKETKTNKKVKENKKKKVMIINDVHVPYQHDGLLDEIRKHKDMDYLVIGGDLIDCESCSSFQMLERPTLEEELVAAHEFIQEINKIIDAEIICIKGNHEERLEREICKMQNKGLQRLLDSQLLRMLEEGFKFNIGTKRKQYKAIENFKYIDKWYARLFDNLVICHPKDFSNVPAKIAEKSAEYFLNRGIIEKDDIIFIGHTHKFSQIVSTRRQDVFVVENGCSCKPMDYSDRGNLNYGNQVNCYTIVEFEEGGKIDRNDIKTYFY
;
A
#
# COMPACT_ATOMS: atom_id res chain seq x y z
N MET A 1 -45.16 -17.53 -20.61
CA MET A 1 -44.78 -16.63 -19.48
C MET A 1 -43.39 -16.04 -19.81
N LYS A 2 -43.33 -14.73 -20.14
CA LYS A 2 -42.06 -14.04 -20.36
C LYS A 2 -41.35 -13.98 -18.99
N GLY A 3 -40.25 -14.71 -18.83
CA GLY A 3 -39.42 -14.62 -17.61
C GLY A 3 -38.90 -13.20 -17.44
N ASN A 4 -38.78 -12.73 -16.17
CA ASN A 4 -38.24 -11.42 -15.86
C ASN A 4 -36.87 -11.25 -16.53
N ILE A 5 -36.82 -10.39 -17.53
CA ILE A 5 -35.57 -10.01 -18.24
C ILE A 5 -34.83 -8.98 -17.36
N ILE A 6 -33.54 -9.13 -17.24
CA ILE A 6 -32.65 -8.22 -16.52
C ILE A 6 -31.64 -7.70 -17.55
N GLU A 7 -31.57 -6.38 -17.70
CA GLU A 7 -30.63 -5.72 -18.61
C GLU A 7 -29.43 -5.20 -17.84
N ILE A 8 -28.22 -5.58 -18.27
CA ILE A 8 -26.95 -5.09 -17.72
C ILE A 8 -25.97 -4.87 -18.86
N TYR A 9 -25.40 -3.68 -18.96
CA TYR A 9 -24.50 -3.27 -20.05
C TYR A 9 -25.06 -3.52 -21.46
N GLY A 10 -26.36 -3.27 -21.67
CA GLY A 10 -27.03 -3.49 -22.94
C GLY A 10 -27.29 -4.97 -23.30
N MET A 11 -27.01 -5.89 -22.37
CA MET A 11 -27.32 -7.31 -22.53
C MET A 11 -28.63 -7.67 -21.77
N GLU A 12 -29.61 -8.08 -22.50
CA GLU A 12 -30.89 -8.56 -21.94
C GLU A 12 -30.88 -10.09 -21.76
N LYS A 13 -30.97 -10.56 -20.54
CA LYS A 13 -31.06 -11.99 -20.22
C LYS A 13 -32.03 -12.25 -19.08
N ASN A 14 -32.69 -13.40 -19.11
CA ASN A 14 -33.37 -13.89 -17.93
C ASN A 14 -32.37 -14.47 -16.92
N LEU A 15 -32.84 -14.80 -15.73
CA LEU A 15 -31.95 -15.27 -14.66
C LEU A 15 -31.14 -16.52 -15.01
N LYS A 16 -31.73 -17.43 -15.84
CA LYS A 16 -31.00 -18.60 -16.35
C LYS A 16 -29.90 -18.17 -17.32
N GLY A 17 -30.21 -17.28 -18.25
CA GLY A 17 -29.22 -16.75 -19.19
C GLY A 17 -28.08 -15.99 -18.54
N TRP A 18 -28.32 -15.32 -17.41
CA TRP A 18 -27.25 -14.70 -16.62
C TRP A 18 -26.41 -15.75 -15.89
N ALA A 19 -27.03 -16.79 -15.32
CA ALA A 19 -26.29 -17.89 -14.70
C ALA A 19 -25.37 -18.60 -15.71
N ASP A 20 -25.89 -18.92 -16.89
CA ASP A 20 -25.12 -19.53 -17.98
C ASP A 20 -23.96 -18.62 -18.45
N TYR A 21 -24.19 -17.29 -18.57
CA TYR A 21 -23.15 -16.33 -18.92
C TYR A 21 -22.03 -16.23 -17.86
N LEU A 22 -22.40 -16.31 -16.59
CA LEU A 22 -21.46 -16.26 -15.46
C LEU A 22 -20.72 -17.59 -15.26
N GLY A 23 -21.22 -18.69 -15.80
CA GLY A 23 -20.66 -20.03 -15.61
C GLY A 23 -21.01 -20.65 -14.26
N ILE A 24 -22.10 -20.22 -13.62
CA ILE A 24 -22.56 -20.71 -12.31
C ILE A 24 -23.97 -21.34 -12.43
N SER A 25 -24.37 -22.16 -11.46
CA SER A 25 -25.71 -22.70 -11.47
C SER A 25 -26.77 -21.64 -11.18
N LYS A 26 -27.97 -21.75 -11.79
CA LYS A 26 -29.09 -20.87 -11.50
C LYS A 26 -29.47 -20.88 -10.02
N GLN A 27 -29.32 -22.02 -9.36
CA GLN A 27 -29.60 -22.18 -7.93
C GLN A 27 -28.65 -21.35 -7.08
N LEU A 28 -27.35 -21.37 -7.42
CA LEU A 28 -26.35 -20.56 -6.75
C LEU A 28 -26.58 -19.06 -6.95
N LEU A 29 -26.92 -18.63 -8.16
CA LEU A 29 -27.26 -17.23 -8.44
C LEU A 29 -28.51 -16.80 -7.65
N ASN A 30 -29.54 -17.61 -7.59
CA ASN A 30 -30.74 -17.34 -6.77
C ASN A 30 -30.41 -17.24 -5.27
N TYR A 31 -29.57 -18.14 -4.76
CA TYR A 31 -29.13 -18.11 -3.37
C TYR A 31 -28.42 -16.79 -3.05
N ARG A 32 -27.49 -16.35 -3.89
CA ARG A 32 -26.78 -15.08 -3.72
C ARG A 32 -27.70 -13.87 -3.76
N ILE A 33 -28.67 -13.87 -4.67
CA ILE A 33 -29.69 -12.81 -4.77
C ILE A 33 -30.53 -12.74 -3.48
N ASN A 34 -30.99 -13.86 -2.97
CA ASN A 34 -31.77 -13.90 -1.74
C ASN A 34 -30.97 -13.45 -0.52
N LYS A 35 -29.69 -13.86 -0.45
CA LYS A 35 -28.77 -13.46 0.62
C LYS A 35 -28.47 -11.95 0.61
N SER A 36 -28.49 -11.31 -0.55
CA SER A 36 -28.23 -9.87 -0.74
C SER A 36 -29.50 -9.00 -0.63
N GLY A 37 -30.60 -9.52 -0.11
CA GLY A 37 -31.87 -8.76 0.01
C GLY A 37 -32.67 -8.63 -1.29
N GLY A 38 -32.41 -9.50 -2.29
CA GLY A 38 -33.21 -9.61 -3.50
C GLY A 38 -32.80 -8.69 -4.66
N ASN A 39 -31.76 -7.90 -4.54
CA ASN A 39 -31.31 -7.04 -5.64
C ASN A 39 -30.54 -7.86 -6.69
N LYS A 40 -31.24 -8.18 -7.81
CA LYS A 40 -30.71 -9.03 -8.87
C LYS A 40 -29.57 -8.39 -9.65
N GLU A 41 -29.71 -7.11 -9.97
CA GLU A 41 -28.74 -6.37 -10.79
C GLU A 41 -27.40 -6.23 -10.09
N SER A 42 -27.39 -5.83 -8.81
CA SER A 42 -26.15 -5.68 -8.04
C SER A 42 -25.40 -6.99 -7.85
N VAL A 43 -26.12 -8.10 -7.68
CA VAL A 43 -25.50 -9.42 -7.54
C VAL A 43 -24.89 -9.89 -8.87
N ILE A 44 -25.60 -9.71 -9.99
CA ILE A 44 -25.09 -10.08 -11.31
C ILE A 44 -23.88 -9.23 -11.67
N LEU A 45 -23.88 -7.92 -11.37
CA LEU A 45 -22.73 -7.04 -11.56
C LEU A 45 -21.50 -7.49 -10.75
N ALA A 46 -21.72 -7.87 -9.48
CA ALA A 46 -20.64 -8.39 -8.64
C ALA A 46 -20.04 -9.70 -9.21
N GLU A 47 -20.90 -10.58 -9.73
CA GLU A 47 -20.44 -11.84 -10.35
C GLU A 47 -19.71 -11.60 -11.69
N ILE A 48 -20.17 -10.64 -12.51
CA ILE A 48 -19.45 -10.21 -13.72
C ILE A 48 -18.05 -9.70 -13.35
N TYR A 49 -17.95 -8.89 -12.30
CA TYR A 49 -16.68 -8.34 -11.83
C TYR A 49 -15.72 -9.43 -11.38
N LYS A 50 -16.19 -10.42 -10.62
CA LYS A 50 -15.38 -11.59 -10.21
C LYS A 50 -14.87 -12.36 -11.44
N LYS A 51 -15.74 -12.65 -12.39
CA LYS A 51 -15.39 -13.35 -13.64
C LYS A 51 -14.33 -12.58 -14.44
N CYS A 52 -14.44 -11.26 -14.55
CA CYS A 52 -13.46 -10.41 -15.23
C CYS A 52 -12.09 -10.41 -14.53
N LYS A 53 -12.06 -10.67 -13.22
CA LYS A 53 -10.84 -10.73 -12.42
C LYS A 53 -10.25 -12.14 -12.28
N GLY A 54 -10.87 -13.16 -12.87
CA GLY A 54 -10.41 -14.54 -12.77
C GLY A 54 -10.51 -15.14 -11.37
N ILE A 55 -11.42 -14.63 -10.52
CA ILE A 55 -11.66 -15.16 -9.18
C ILE A 55 -12.55 -16.39 -9.33
N GLU A 56 -11.97 -17.59 -9.18
CA GLU A 56 -12.73 -18.85 -9.19
C GLU A 56 -13.50 -19.01 -7.88
N ASP A 57 -14.80 -19.33 -8.00
CA ASP A 57 -15.62 -19.67 -6.86
C ASP A 57 -15.27 -21.08 -6.35
N SER A 58 -14.86 -21.19 -5.10
CA SER A 58 -14.90 -22.46 -4.40
C SER A 58 -16.36 -22.86 -4.20
N GLU A 59 -16.78 -23.98 -4.84
CA GLU A 59 -18.10 -24.55 -4.67
C GLU A 59 -18.33 -25.02 -3.22
N GLU A 60 -18.98 -24.21 -2.40
CA GLU A 60 -19.60 -24.69 -1.16
C GLU A 60 -20.98 -25.28 -1.47
N GLY A 61 -20.98 -26.56 -1.71
CA GLY A 61 -22.20 -27.36 -1.82
C GLY A 61 -22.91 -27.49 -0.46
N VAL A 62 -24.18 -27.07 -0.43
CA VAL A 62 -25.08 -27.29 0.71
C VAL A 62 -25.26 -28.81 0.93
N LYS A 63 -24.59 -29.36 1.94
CA LYS A 63 -25.00 -30.57 2.65
C LYS A 63 -25.08 -30.24 4.13
N GLU A 64 -26.33 -30.17 4.64
CA GLU A 64 -26.54 -30.20 6.09
C GLU A 64 -26.09 -31.55 6.64
N THR A 65 -24.97 -31.56 7.31
CA THR A 65 -24.63 -32.60 8.29
C THR A 65 -24.20 -31.91 9.57
N LYS A 66 -24.99 -32.16 10.61
CA LYS A 66 -24.63 -31.80 11.98
C LYS A 66 -23.32 -32.47 12.35
N THR A 67 -22.24 -31.74 12.32
CA THR A 67 -20.96 -32.16 12.91
C THR A 67 -20.37 -30.98 13.66
N ASN A 68 -19.95 -31.28 14.90
CA ASN A 68 -19.28 -30.37 15.80
C ASN A 68 -18.22 -29.55 15.05
N LYS A 69 -18.49 -28.27 14.80
CA LYS A 69 -17.48 -27.32 14.34
C LYS A 69 -16.46 -27.14 15.46
N LYS A 70 -15.30 -27.81 15.33
CA LYS A 70 -14.09 -27.24 15.92
C LYS A 70 -13.97 -25.86 15.28
N VAL A 71 -14.06 -24.80 16.07
CA VAL A 71 -13.71 -23.44 15.67
C VAL A 71 -12.28 -23.53 15.19
N LYS A 72 -12.05 -23.41 13.86
CA LYS A 72 -10.71 -23.12 13.35
C LYS A 72 -10.36 -21.76 13.93
N GLU A 73 -9.37 -21.70 14.80
CA GLU A 73 -8.75 -20.44 15.18
C GLU A 73 -8.30 -19.78 13.89
N ASN A 74 -8.95 -18.68 13.50
CA ASN A 74 -8.52 -17.89 12.36
C ASN A 74 -7.12 -17.39 12.66
N LYS A 75 -6.17 -17.66 11.76
CA LYS A 75 -4.79 -17.23 11.93
C LYS A 75 -4.78 -15.69 11.91
N LYS A 76 -4.37 -15.06 13.01
CA LYS A 76 -4.15 -13.63 13.05
C LYS A 76 -2.94 -13.28 12.20
N LYS A 77 -3.04 -12.21 11.43
CA LYS A 77 -1.98 -11.59 10.65
C LYS A 77 -1.49 -10.35 11.37
N LYS A 78 -0.20 -10.11 11.32
CA LYS A 78 0.45 -8.97 11.95
C LYS A 78 1.20 -8.16 10.90
N VAL A 79 0.91 -6.88 10.83
CA VAL A 79 1.50 -5.93 9.88
C VAL A 79 2.20 -4.82 10.65
N MET A 80 3.44 -4.53 10.29
CA MET A 80 4.13 -3.32 10.69
C MET A 80 4.09 -2.31 9.56
N ILE A 81 3.70 -1.08 9.86
CA ILE A 81 3.65 0.02 8.89
C ILE A 81 4.68 1.06 9.31
N ILE A 82 5.63 1.34 8.43
CA ILE A 82 6.63 2.40 8.54
C ILE A 82 6.52 3.32 7.33
N ASN A 83 6.95 4.55 7.47
CA ASN A 83 6.89 5.55 6.42
C ASN A 83 8.20 6.35 6.38
N ASP A 84 8.52 6.94 5.22
CA ASP A 84 9.55 7.98 5.12
C ASP A 84 10.88 7.53 5.75
N VAL A 85 11.45 6.45 5.20
CA VAL A 85 12.70 5.84 5.70
C VAL A 85 13.92 6.64 5.22
N HIS A 86 13.85 7.16 3.99
CA HIS A 86 14.89 8.00 3.37
C HIS A 86 16.29 7.41 3.43
N VAL A 87 16.48 6.15 3.02
CA VAL A 87 17.81 5.53 2.96
C VAL A 87 18.74 6.40 2.07
N PRO A 88 19.94 6.74 2.55
CA PRO A 88 20.69 6.19 3.69
C PRO A 88 20.48 6.91 5.04
N TYR A 89 19.46 7.74 5.18
CA TYR A 89 19.20 8.55 6.36
C TYR A 89 18.17 7.94 7.33
N GLN A 90 17.97 6.63 7.25
CA GLN A 90 17.07 5.91 8.17
C GLN A 90 17.48 6.13 9.63
N HIS A 91 16.50 6.13 10.53
CA HIS A 91 16.74 6.28 11.96
C HIS A 91 17.58 5.11 12.51
N ASP A 92 18.59 5.39 13.34
CA ASP A 92 19.54 4.38 13.83
C ASP A 92 18.86 3.26 14.63
N GLY A 93 17.77 3.55 15.34
CA GLY A 93 17.01 2.58 16.12
C GLY A 93 16.00 1.75 15.32
N LEU A 94 15.78 2.03 14.02
CA LEU A 94 14.70 1.41 13.24
C LEU A 94 14.81 -0.12 13.16
N LEU A 95 16.01 -0.65 12.94
CA LEU A 95 16.22 -2.11 12.89
C LEU A 95 15.97 -2.79 14.25
N ASP A 96 16.22 -2.10 15.36
CA ASP A 96 15.93 -2.61 16.69
C ASP A 96 14.42 -2.62 16.96
N GLU A 97 13.69 -1.62 16.47
CA GLU A 97 12.23 -1.60 16.55
C GLU A 97 11.62 -2.73 15.69
N ILE A 98 12.10 -2.96 14.47
CA ILE A 98 11.69 -4.09 13.63
C ILE A 98 11.94 -5.43 14.35
N ARG A 99 13.06 -5.58 15.03
CA ARG A 99 13.43 -6.80 15.78
C ARG A 99 12.46 -7.14 16.91
N LYS A 100 11.81 -6.16 17.51
CA LYS A 100 10.79 -6.37 18.55
C LYS A 100 9.53 -7.07 18.02
N HIS A 101 9.30 -6.99 16.69
CA HIS A 101 8.13 -7.54 16.00
C HIS A 101 8.50 -8.56 14.94
N LYS A 102 9.54 -9.38 15.18
CA LYS A 102 10.03 -10.40 14.24
C LYS A 102 9.00 -11.45 13.83
N ASP A 103 7.88 -11.52 14.51
CA ASP A 103 6.73 -12.39 14.26
C ASP A 103 5.71 -11.79 13.26
N MET A 104 6.01 -10.63 12.64
CA MET A 104 5.13 -10.03 11.65
C MET A 104 5.04 -10.85 10.38
N ASP A 105 3.87 -10.82 9.72
CA ASP A 105 3.64 -11.42 8.40
C ASP A 105 3.98 -10.43 7.27
N TYR A 106 3.83 -9.13 7.52
CA TYR A 106 4.04 -8.07 6.53
C TYR A 106 4.77 -6.87 7.14
N LEU A 107 5.70 -6.32 6.36
CA LEU A 107 6.26 -4.99 6.57
C LEU A 107 5.78 -4.08 5.43
N VAL A 108 5.03 -3.03 5.73
CA VAL A 108 4.53 -2.08 4.75
C VAL A 108 5.30 -0.78 4.87
N ILE A 109 5.88 -0.33 3.75
CA ILE A 109 6.61 0.94 3.64
C ILE A 109 5.76 1.92 2.84
N GLY A 110 5.31 2.96 3.51
CA GLY A 110 4.35 3.93 2.96
C GLY A 110 4.99 5.02 2.08
N GLY A 111 5.97 4.67 1.25
CA GLY A 111 6.69 5.56 0.35
C GLY A 111 7.95 6.16 0.97
N ASP A 112 8.73 6.84 0.13
CA ASP A 112 10.01 7.47 0.47
C ASP A 112 10.96 6.50 1.18
N LEU A 113 11.16 5.30 0.58
CA LEU A 113 12.16 4.34 1.04
C LEU A 113 13.57 4.86 0.79
N ILE A 114 13.81 5.43 -0.40
CA ILE A 114 15.10 6.02 -0.80
C ILE A 114 14.95 7.54 -0.80
N ASP A 115 15.98 8.27 -0.32
CA ASP A 115 15.92 9.73 -0.33
C ASP A 115 16.00 10.30 -1.75
N CYS A 116 16.70 9.65 -2.67
CA CYS A 116 17.00 10.16 -4.02
C CYS A 116 17.57 11.60 -3.97
N GLU A 117 18.47 11.84 -3.03
CA GLU A 117 19.09 13.14 -2.83
C GLU A 117 19.92 13.58 -4.05
N SER A 118 20.55 12.60 -4.72
CA SER A 118 21.26 12.79 -6.00
C SER A 118 20.39 13.51 -7.06
N CYS A 119 19.09 13.29 -7.04
CA CYS A 119 18.09 13.89 -7.94
C CYS A 119 17.34 15.08 -7.30
N SER A 120 17.78 15.55 -6.12
CA SER A 120 17.13 16.67 -5.42
C SER A 120 17.43 18.01 -6.09
N SER A 121 16.45 18.91 -6.09
CA SER A 121 16.62 20.29 -6.51
C SER A 121 17.24 21.20 -5.43
N PHE A 122 17.34 20.73 -4.18
CA PHE A 122 17.95 21.50 -3.10
C PHE A 122 19.47 21.57 -3.30
N GLN A 123 20.06 22.73 -3.04
CA GLN A 123 21.52 22.92 -3.18
C GLN A 123 22.24 22.32 -1.97
N MET A 124 23.17 21.41 -2.25
CA MET A 124 24.04 20.77 -1.27
C MET A 124 25.48 20.70 -1.80
N LEU A 125 26.46 20.75 -0.91
CA LEU A 125 27.88 20.69 -1.30
C LEU A 125 28.30 19.30 -1.74
N GLU A 126 27.82 18.28 -1.05
CA GLU A 126 28.11 16.86 -1.32
C GLU A 126 26.80 16.08 -1.35
N ARG A 127 26.73 15.10 -2.23
CA ARG A 127 25.58 14.21 -2.38
C ARG A 127 26.03 12.80 -2.68
N PRO A 128 25.35 11.78 -2.17
CA PRO A 128 25.53 10.43 -2.67
C PRO A 128 25.15 10.36 -4.16
N THR A 129 25.75 9.44 -4.89
CA THR A 129 25.25 9.09 -6.22
C THR A 129 23.99 8.25 -6.12
N LEU A 130 23.18 8.23 -7.18
CA LEU A 130 21.96 7.41 -7.21
C LEU A 130 22.28 5.91 -7.02
N GLU A 131 23.43 5.45 -7.54
CA GLU A 131 23.90 4.08 -7.35
C GLU A 131 24.20 3.78 -5.87
N GLU A 132 24.83 4.72 -5.17
CA GLU A 132 25.11 4.57 -3.73
C GLU A 132 23.83 4.49 -2.91
N GLU A 133 22.84 5.35 -3.21
CA GLU A 133 21.54 5.32 -2.55
C GLU A 133 20.79 4.00 -2.81
N LEU A 134 20.80 3.50 -4.06
CA LEU A 134 20.14 2.24 -4.41
C LEU A 134 20.83 1.03 -3.76
N VAL A 135 22.16 1.04 -3.70
CA VAL A 135 22.95 0.00 -3.01
C VAL A 135 22.61 0.01 -1.52
N ALA A 136 22.60 1.19 -0.90
CA ALA A 136 22.26 1.33 0.52
C ALA A 136 20.84 0.82 0.81
N ALA A 137 19.88 1.11 -0.06
CA ALA A 137 18.51 0.60 0.08
C ALA A 137 18.45 -0.92 -0.05
N HIS A 138 19.17 -1.50 -1.01
CA HIS A 138 19.26 -2.96 -1.15
C HIS A 138 19.87 -3.59 0.10
N GLU A 139 20.97 -3.06 0.61
CA GLU A 139 21.63 -3.55 1.83
C GLU A 139 20.71 -3.41 3.05
N PHE A 140 20.01 -2.29 3.18
CA PHE A 140 19.05 -2.06 4.25
C PHE A 140 17.90 -3.10 4.25
N ILE A 141 17.30 -3.39 3.10
CA ILE A 141 16.27 -4.44 3.00
C ILE A 141 16.86 -5.82 3.31
N GLN A 142 18.11 -6.11 2.90
CA GLN A 142 18.78 -7.36 3.26
C GLN A 142 19.03 -7.47 4.77
N GLU A 143 19.34 -6.37 5.47
CA GLU A 143 19.44 -6.38 6.94
C GLU A 143 18.07 -6.64 7.59
N ILE A 144 17.00 -6.06 7.06
CA ILE A 144 15.63 -6.38 7.51
C ILE A 144 15.36 -7.88 7.33
N ASN A 145 15.69 -8.46 6.18
CA ASN A 145 15.47 -9.89 5.90
C ASN A 145 16.27 -10.85 6.78
N LYS A 146 17.36 -10.37 7.42
CA LYS A 146 18.03 -11.16 8.45
C LYS A 146 17.28 -11.18 9.79
N ILE A 147 16.37 -10.24 10.00
CA ILE A 147 15.61 -10.05 11.25
C ILE A 147 14.25 -10.70 11.17
N ILE A 148 13.54 -10.54 10.04
CA ILE A 148 12.16 -10.97 9.83
C ILE A 148 12.03 -11.88 8.60
N ASP A 149 11.05 -12.77 8.65
CA ASP A 149 10.60 -13.58 7.52
C ASP A 149 9.18 -13.12 7.14
N ALA A 150 9.09 -11.95 6.52
CA ALA A 150 7.85 -11.28 6.18
C ALA A 150 7.85 -10.79 4.72
N GLU A 151 6.67 -10.65 4.12
CA GLU A 151 6.53 -9.96 2.84
C GLU A 151 6.70 -8.45 3.06
N ILE A 152 7.55 -7.81 2.26
CA ILE A 152 7.81 -6.37 2.32
C ILE A 152 7.08 -5.70 1.16
N ILE A 153 6.13 -4.82 1.46
CA ILE A 153 5.35 -4.08 0.46
C ILE A 153 5.73 -2.61 0.54
N CYS A 154 6.18 -2.03 -0.57
CA CYS A 154 6.53 -0.62 -0.64
C CYS A 154 5.69 0.09 -1.71
N ILE A 155 5.07 1.22 -1.37
CA ILE A 155 4.41 2.09 -2.35
C ILE A 155 5.35 3.21 -2.77
N LYS A 156 5.03 3.86 -3.89
CA LYS A 156 5.79 5.00 -4.42
C LYS A 156 5.59 6.26 -3.57
N GLY A 157 6.69 6.84 -3.10
CA GLY A 157 6.69 8.16 -2.50
C GLY A 157 7.08 9.26 -3.51
N ASN A 158 7.17 10.50 -3.04
CA ASN A 158 7.55 11.61 -3.92
C ASN A 158 9.06 11.70 -4.16
N HIS A 159 9.89 11.07 -3.32
CA HIS A 159 11.33 10.99 -3.54
C HIS A 159 11.69 10.02 -4.66
N GLU A 160 11.04 8.86 -4.76
CA GLU A 160 11.21 7.95 -5.88
C GLU A 160 10.84 8.58 -7.24
N GLU A 161 9.94 9.57 -7.26
CA GLU A 161 9.61 10.31 -8.49
C GLU A 161 10.70 11.29 -8.95
N ARG A 162 11.71 11.58 -8.10
CA ARG A 162 12.79 12.52 -8.46
C ARG A 162 13.56 12.03 -9.68
N LEU A 163 13.83 10.72 -9.79
CA LEU A 163 14.47 10.13 -10.97
C LEU A 163 13.63 10.34 -12.24
N GLU A 164 12.32 10.09 -12.18
CA GLU A 164 11.43 10.32 -13.32
C GLU A 164 11.46 11.78 -13.78
N ARG A 165 11.47 12.72 -12.83
CA ARG A 165 11.59 14.15 -13.12
C ARG A 165 12.92 14.51 -13.79
N GLU A 166 14.04 13.91 -13.38
CA GLU A 166 15.34 14.10 -14.02
C GLU A 166 15.36 13.53 -15.45
N ILE A 167 14.83 12.32 -15.65
CA ILE A 167 14.68 11.72 -16.98
C ILE A 167 13.83 12.63 -17.88
N CYS A 168 12.74 13.20 -17.37
CA CYS A 168 11.87 14.10 -18.13
C CYS A 168 12.57 15.40 -18.60
N LYS A 169 13.61 15.86 -17.90
CA LYS A 169 14.39 17.04 -18.29
C LYS A 169 15.36 16.75 -19.46
N MET A 170 15.65 15.50 -19.78
CA MET A 170 16.58 15.15 -20.85
C MET A 170 16.05 15.62 -22.20
N GLN A 171 16.92 16.25 -23.00
CA GLN A 171 16.57 16.73 -24.34
C GLN A 171 16.36 15.58 -25.34
N ASN A 172 17.11 14.49 -25.18
CA ASN A 172 17.02 13.35 -26.08
C ASN A 172 15.83 12.44 -25.73
N LYS A 173 14.73 12.62 -26.45
CA LYS A 173 13.49 11.82 -26.26
C LYS A 173 13.67 10.33 -26.53
N GLY A 174 14.59 9.95 -27.42
CA GLY A 174 14.92 8.56 -27.68
C GLY A 174 15.58 7.90 -26.49
N LEU A 175 16.54 8.60 -25.87
CA LEU A 175 17.22 8.12 -24.66
C LEU A 175 16.27 8.04 -23.46
N GLN A 176 15.39 9.02 -23.28
CA GLN A 176 14.36 8.98 -22.22
C GLN A 176 13.56 7.68 -22.22
N ARG A 177 13.18 7.20 -23.41
CA ARG A 177 12.36 5.99 -23.56
C ARG A 177 13.11 4.69 -23.27
N LEU A 178 14.43 4.74 -23.22
CA LEU A 178 15.28 3.58 -22.90
C LEU A 178 15.61 3.48 -21.40
N LEU A 179 15.35 4.56 -20.64
CA LEU A 179 15.63 4.59 -19.21
C LEU A 179 14.39 4.18 -18.43
N ASP A 180 14.57 3.25 -17.50
CA ASP A 180 13.54 2.92 -16.52
C ASP A 180 13.55 3.98 -15.41
N SER A 181 12.37 4.54 -15.12
CA SER A 181 12.18 5.51 -14.02
C SER A 181 11.75 4.86 -12.71
N GLN A 182 11.47 3.57 -12.71
CA GLN A 182 10.94 2.84 -11.55
C GLN A 182 12.07 2.30 -10.68
N LEU A 183 12.72 3.22 -9.95
CA LEU A 183 13.91 2.93 -9.17
C LEU A 183 13.76 1.72 -8.23
N LEU A 184 12.66 1.63 -7.47
CA LEU A 184 12.45 0.55 -6.50
C LEU A 184 12.15 -0.81 -7.14
N ARG A 185 11.75 -0.85 -8.42
CA ARG A 185 11.63 -2.10 -9.16
C ARG A 185 12.97 -2.82 -9.31
N MET A 186 14.07 -2.06 -9.32
CA MET A 186 15.41 -2.64 -9.34
C MET A 186 15.72 -3.46 -8.09
N LEU A 187 15.12 -3.16 -6.94
CA LEU A 187 15.25 -4.01 -5.74
C LEU A 187 14.51 -5.34 -5.91
N GLU A 188 13.33 -5.30 -6.54
CA GLU A 188 12.51 -6.46 -6.82
C GLU A 188 13.12 -7.39 -7.88
N GLU A 189 13.70 -6.83 -8.95
CA GLU A 189 14.24 -7.57 -10.10
C GLU A 189 15.76 -7.85 -10.02
N GLY A 190 16.45 -7.14 -9.14
CA GLY A 190 17.92 -7.13 -9.08
C GLY A 190 18.55 -6.20 -10.11
N PHE A 191 19.77 -5.77 -9.88
CA PHE A 191 20.44 -4.79 -10.71
C PHE A 191 21.95 -5.01 -10.80
N LYS A 192 22.60 -4.31 -11.76
CA LYS A 192 24.03 -4.41 -12.01
C LYS A 192 24.60 -3.03 -12.31
N PHE A 193 25.67 -2.68 -11.62
CA PHE A 193 26.43 -1.48 -11.91
C PHE A 193 27.88 -1.80 -12.28
N ASN A 194 28.46 -0.93 -13.09
CA ASN A 194 29.89 -0.93 -13.37
C ASN A 194 30.52 0.15 -12.47
N ILE A 195 31.28 -0.27 -11.46
CA ILE A 195 32.03 0.64 -10.59
C ILE A 195 33.49 0.57 -11.03
N GLY A 196 33.93 1.56 -11.82
CA GLY A 196 35.22 1.54 -12.49
C GLY A 196 35.34 0.35 -13.43
N THR A 197 36.34 -0.50 -13.22
CA THR A 197 36.56 -1.73 -14.02
C THR A 197 35.84 -2.96 -13.47
N LYS A 198 35.17 -2.85 -12.30
CA LYS A 198 34.49 -3.97 -11.65
C LYS A 198 32.98 -3.88 -11.88
N ARG A 199 32.39 -5.00 -12.26
CA ARG A 199 30.93 -5.15 -12.34
C ARG A 199 30.45 -5.73 -11.04
N LYS A 200 29.58 -5.01 -10.32
CA LYS A 200 28.86 -5.51 -9.15
C LYS A 200 27.43 -5.90 -9.57
N GLN A 201 26.97 -7.02 -9.04
CA GLN A 201 25.60 -7.52 -9.25
C GLN A 201 24.92 -7.64 -7.90
N TYR A 202 23.71 -7.10 -7.80
CA TYR A 202 22.81 -7.18 -6.68
C TYR A 202 21.63 -8.07 -7.08
N LYS A 203 21.36 -9.09 -6.28
CA LYS A 203 20.28 -10.05 -6.57
C LYS A 203 18.92 -9.44 -6.29
N ALA A 204 17.90 -9.94 -6.99
CA ALA A 204 16.50 -9.68 -6.67
C ALA A 204 16.19 -9.98 -5.20
N ILE A 205 15.33 -9.19 -4.59
CA ILE A 205 14.82 -9.43 -3.24
C ILE A 205 13.44 -10.08 -3.38
N GLU A 206 13.36 -11.39 -3.23
CA GLU A 206 12.18 -12.20 -3.59
C GLU A 206 10.91 -11.84 -2.80
N ASN A 207 11.07 -11.43 -1.53
CA ASN A 207 9.95 -11.03 -0.66
C ASN A 207 9.67 -9.53 -0.68
N PHE A 208 10.32 -8.74 -1.56
CA PHE A 208 10.06 -7.31 -1.74
C PHE A 208 9.13 -7.09 -2.91
N LYS A 209 8.05 -6.35 -2.69
CA LYS A 209 7.04 -6.00 -3.69
C LYS A 209 6.88 -4.50 -3.80
N TYR A 210 7.17 -3.95 -4.97
CA TYR A 210 6.99 -2.54 -5.25
C TYR A 210 5.66 -2.25 -5.94
N ILE A 211 4.92 -1.28 -5.44
CA ILE A 211 3.70 -0.76 -6.05
C ILE A 211 3.98 0.64 -6.58
N ASP A 212 4.12 0.76 -7.92
CA ASP A 212 4.38 2.04 -8.60
C ASP A 212 3.15 2.96 -8.63
N LYS A 213 2.60 3.23 -7.46
CA LYS A 213 1.50 4.16 -7.23
C LYS A 213 1.68 4.85 -5.89
N TRP A 214 1.26 6.11 -5.79
CA TRP A 214 1.32 6.89 -4.56
C TRP A 214 0.28 6.47 -3.50
N TYR A 215 -0.61 5.55 -3.82
CA TYR A 215 -1.51 4.88 -2.87
C TYR A 215 -1.80 3.45 -3.32
N ALA A 216 -2.15 2.62 -2.34
CA ALA A 216 -2.63 1.27 -2.57
C ALA A 216 -3.68 0.90 -1.53
N ARG A 217 -4.68 0.10 -1.92
CA ARG A 217 -5.54 -0.63 -0.98
C ARG A 217 -4.86 -1.95 -0.67
N LEU A 218 -4.53 -2.16 0.58
CA LEU A 218 -3.93 -3.38 1.09
C LEU A 218 -4.94 -4.10 1.99
N PHE A 219 -4.88 -5.40 2.01
CA PHE A 219 -5.82 -6.24 2.75
C PHE A 219 -7.28 -5.92 2.36
N ASP A 220 -8.23 -5.85 3.29
CA ASP A 220 -9.63 -5.57 2.95
C ASP A 220 -9.95 -4.07 3.02
N ASN A 221 -9.65 -3.43 4.14
CA ASN A 221 -10.06 -2.04 4.41
C ASN A 221 -8.90 -1.09 4.77
N LEU A 222 -7.67 -1.45 4.46
CA LEU A 222 -6.51 -0.60 4.70
C LEU A 222 -6.05 0.07 3.42
N VAL A 223 -6.03 1.39 3.40
CA VAL A 223 -5.46 2.20 2.34
C VAL A 223 -4.19 2.87 2.87
N ILE A 224 -3.07 2.67 2.17
CA ILE A 224 -1.83 3.40 2.45
C ILE A 224 -1.59 4.41 1.33
N CYS A 225 -1.11 5.60 1.67
CA CYS A 225 -0.83 6.63 0.67
C CYS A 225 0.32 7.55 1.05
N HIS A 226 0.94 8.13 0.02
CA HIS A 226 2.03 9.08 0.12
C HIS A 226 1.69 10.34 -0.71
N PRO A 227 0.82 11.26 -0.19
CA PRO A 227 0.45 12.47 -0.90
C PRO A 227 1.64 13.44 -1.00
N LYS A 228 1.59 14.37 -1.95
CA LYS A 228 2.61 15.43 -2.10
C LYS A 228 2.27 16.71 -1.33
N ASP A 229 1.07 16.78 -0.82
CA ASP A 229 0.58 17.95 -0.08
C ASP A 229 1.19 18.00 1.32
N PHE A 230 1.58 19.19 1.75
CA PHE A 230 2.12 19.47 3.07
C PHE A 230 1.28 20.52 3.81
N SER A 231 1.24 20.43 5.13
CA SER A 231 0.63 21.45 5.99
C SER A 231 1.27 21.47 7.37
N ASN A 232 1.44 22.66 7.94
CA ASN A 232 1.88 22.82 9.33
C ASN A 232 0.76 22.57 10.35
N VAL A 233 -0.48 22.61 9.91
CA VAL A 233 -1.63 22.32 10.76
C VAL A 233 -1.76 20.81 10.95
N PRO A 234 -1.72 20.30 12.18
CA PRO A 234 -1.89 18.86 12.45
C PRO A 234 -3.18 18.33 11.86
N ALA A 235 -3.15 17.09 11.37
CA ALA A 235 -4.28 16.37 10.79
C ALA A 235 -4.91 17.00 9.53
N LYS A 236 -4.40 18.14 9.04
CA LYS A 236 -4.97 18.78 7.84
C LYS A 236 -4.77 17.95 6.58
N ILE A 237 -3.62 17.30 6.44
CA ILE A 237 -3.35 16.42 5.30
C ILE A 237 -4.15 15.13 5.43
N ALA A 238 -4.32 14.62 6.67
CA ALA A 238 -5.17 13.48 6.95
C ALA A 238 -6.60 13.71 6.44
N GLU A 239 -7.22 14.83 6.82
CA GLU A 239 -8.59 15.15 6.40
C GLU A 239 -8.70 15.40 4.88
N LYS A 240 -7.71 16.08 4.27
CA LYS A 240 -7.65 16.28 2.82
C LYS A 240 -7.54 14.95 2.05
N SER A 241 -6.76 14.01 2.55
CA SER A 241 -6.61 12.70 1.93
C SER A 241 -7.90 11.88 2.01
N ALA A 242 -8.57 11.90 3.17
CA ALA A 242 -9.88 11.29 3.31
C ALA A 242 -10.89 11.89 2.31
N GLU A 243 -10.95 13.21 2.22
CA GLU A 243 -11.82 13.92 1.27
C GLU A 243 -11.50 13.55 -0.20
N TYR A 244 -10.20 13.50 -0.54
CA TYR A 244 -9.76 13.12 -1.89
C TYR A 244 -10.26 11.72 -2.28
N PHE A 245 -10.07 10.74 -1.41
CA PHE A 245 -10.47 9.35 -1.67
C PHE A 245 -11.99 9.17 -1.64
N LEU A 246 -12.70 9.85 -0.74
CA LEU A 246 -14.16 9.88 -0.71
C LEU A 246 -14.76 10.40 -2.01
N ASN A 247 -14.29 11.56 -2.48
CA ASN A 247 -14.81 12.20 -3.69
C ASN A 247 -14.59 11.36 -4.96
N ARG A 248 -13.69 10.37 -4.91
CA ARG A 248 -13.39 9.43 -6.01
C ARG A 248 -13.98 8.04 -5.81
N GLY A 249 -14.68 7.80 -4.72
CA GLY A 249 -15.22 6.48 -4.40
C GLY A 249 -14.15 5.39 -4.20
N ILE A 250 -12.93 5.79 -3.79
CA ILE A 250 -11.82 4.87 -3.55
C ILE A 250 -11.93 4.24 -2.17
N ILE A 251 -12.45 4.98 -1.19
CA ILE A 251 -12.67 4.50 0.17
C ILE A 251 -14.15 4.25 0.43
N GLU A 252 -14.42 3.29 1.30
CA GLU A 252 -15.73 2.86 1.75
C GLU A 252 -15.88 3.08 3.26
N LYS A 253 -17.02 2.64 3.78
CA LYS A 253 -17.27 2.63 5.22
C LYS A 253 -16.27 1.73 5.93
N ASP A 254 -15.82 2.17 7.11
CA ASP A 254 -14.87 1.47 7.98
C ASP A 254 -13.46 1.31 7.39
N ASP A 255 -13.14 2.06 6.32
CA ASP A 255 -11.78 2.10 5.80
C ASP A 255 -10.84 2.86 6.73
N ILE A 256 -9.60 2.40 6.73
CA ILE A 256 -8.49 2.97 7.49
C ILE A 256 -7.45 3.48 6.50
N ILE A 257 -7.02 4.72 6.67
CA ILE A 257 -6.05 5.37 5.79
C ILE A 257 -4.77 5.63 6.58
N PHE A 258 -3.63 5.14 6.08
CA PHE A 258 -2.31 5.50 6.57
C PHE A 258 -1.62 6.45 5.60
N ILE A 259 -0.98 7.50 6.13
CA ILE A 259 -0.37 8.57 5.35
C ILE A 259 1.10 8.74 5.75
N GLY A 260 1.99 8.72 4.76
CA GLY A 260 3.37 9.17 4.85
C GLY A 260 3.55 10.63 4.43
N HIS A 261 4.77 11.06 4.09
CA HIS A 261 5.17 12.36 3.57
C HIS A 261 5.26 13.49 4.58
N THR A 262 4.32 13.59 5.51
CA THR A 262 4.24 14.76 6.41
C THR A 262 5.25 14.72 7.55
N HIS A 263 5.83 13.56 7.81
CA HIS A 263 6.70 13.25 8.96
C HIS A 263 6.03 13.54 10.31
N LYS A 264 4.72 13.74 10.34
CA LYS A 264 3.94 14.08 11.53
C LYS A 264 3.12 12.90 11.99
N PHE A 265 2.78 12.92 13.25
CA PHE A 265 1.84 11.97 13.80
C PHE A 265 0.49 12.63 14.10
N SER A 266 -0.56 12.02 13.61
CA SER A 266 -1.93 12.30 14.03
C SER A 266 -2.83 11.08 13.81
N GLN A 267 -3.84 10.95 14.65
CA GLN A 267 -4.89 9.96 14.48
C GLN A 267 -6.23 10.67 14.58
N ILE A 268 -7.03 10.59 13.54
CA ILE A 268 -8.32 11.26 13.49
C ILE A 268 -9.40 10.33 12.96
N VAL A 269 -10.63 10.60 13.38
CA VAL A 269 -11.82 10.15 12.64
C VAL A 269 -12.23 11.29 11.72
N SER A 270 -12.38 11.02 10.42
CA SER A 270 -12.71 12.07 9.45
C SER A 270 -13.95 12.85 9.88
N THR A 271 -13.86 14.17 9.85
CA THR A 271 -14.97 15.07 10.22
C THR A 271 -16.15 14.95 9.25
N ARG A 272 -15.91 14.52 8.02
CA ARG A 272 -16.94 14.33 6.98
C ARG A 272 -17.54 12.93 6.99
N ARG A 273 -16.72 11.94 7.30
CA ARG A 273 -17.10 10.53 7.39
C ARG A 273 -16.60 9.98 8.72
N GLN A 274 -17.48 9.98 9.72
CA GLN A 274 -17.17 9.50 11.07
C GLN A 274 -16.89 7.98 11.15
N ASP A 275 -17.03 7.28 10.04
CA ASP A 275 -16.71 5.86 9.88
C ASP A 275 -15.36 5.60 9.18
N VAL A 276 -14.60 6.64 8.82
CA VAL A 276 -13.25 6.55 8.23
C VAL A 276 -12.21 7.01 9.23
N PHE A 277 -11.24 6.15 9.49
CA PHE A 277 -10.13 6.43 10.40
C PHE A 277 -8.86 6.75 9.62
N VAL A 278 -8.14 7.81 10.00
CA VAL A 278 -6.94 8.28 9.30
C VAL A 278 -5.78 8.46 10.26
N VAL A 279 -4.62 7.93 9.86
CA VAL A 279 -3.36 7.99 10.61
C VAL A 279 -2.29 8.67 9.75
N GLU A 280 -1.82 9.86 10.14
CA GLU A 280 -0.51 10.35 9.69
C GLU A 280 0.54 9.62 10.53
N ASN A 281 1.35 8.78 9.88
CA ASN A 281 2.14 7.75 10.58
C ASN A 281 3.62 8.14 10.77
N GLY A 282 3.89 9.43 10.96
CA GLY A 282 5.24 9.91 11.24
C GLY A 282 6.26 9.57 10.16
N CYS A 283 7.49 9.37 10.57
CA CYS A 283 8.59 8.95 9.70
C CYS A 283 9.53 7.96 10.39
N SER A 284 10.43 7.36 9.61
CA SER A 284 11.43 6.41 10.10
C SER A 284 12.87 6.86 9.75
N CYS A 285 13.06 8.15 9.48
CA CYS A 285 14.34 8.76 9.17
C CYS A 285 14.92 9.60 10.33
N LYS A 286 16.19 9.90 10.24
CA LYS A 286 16.84 10.93 11.07
C LYS A 286 16.27 12.32 10.79
N PRO A 287 16.48 13.30 11.69
CA PRO A 287 16.15 14.68 11.36
C PRO A 287 16.81 15.08 10.03
N MET A 288 15.99 15.57 9.10
CA MET A 288 16.49 15.95 7.78
C MET A 288 17.10 17.36 7.83
N ASP A 289 18.22 17.55 7.15
CA ASP A 289 18.97 18.83 7.14
C ASP A 289 18.14 20.04 6.78
N TYR A 290 17.12 19.90 5.93
CA TYR A 290 16.22 20.99 5.58
C TYR A 290 15.34 21.45 6.75
N SER A 291 15.12 20.62 7.76
CA SER A 291 14.35 20.97 8.95
C SER A 291 15.12 21.91 9.89
N ASP A 292 16.46 21.84 9.87
CA ASP A 292 17.33 22.61 10.75
C ASP A 292 17.79 23.98 10.18
N ARG A 293 17.42 24.30 8.94
CA ARG A 293 17.85 25.54 8.27
C ARG A 293 17.07 26.80 8.70
N GLY A 294 16.45 26.78 9.87
CA GLY A 294 15.69 27.93 10.40
C GLY A 294 14.37 28.18 9.67
N ASN A 295 13.90 27.25 8.87
CA ASN A 295 12.62 27.32 8.21
C ASN A 295 11.52 26.80 9.13
N LEU A 296 10.84 27.70 9.83
CA LEU A 296 9.77 27.38 10.78
C LEU A 296 8.53 26.71 10.14
N ASN A 297 8.50 26.60 8.82
CA ASN A 297 7.43 25.89 8.09
C ASN A 297 7.60 24.36 8.18
N TYR A 298 8.79 23.86 8.49
CA TYR A 298 9.00 22.44 8.75
C TYR A 298 8.75 22.18 10.23
N GLY A 299 7.65 21.52 10.55
CA GLY A 299 7.34 21.12 11.92
C GLY A 299 8.26 20.01 12.41
N ASN A 300 8.17 19.70 13.69
CA ASN A 300 8.92 18.58 14.29
C ASN A 300 8.56 17.27 13.61
N GLN A 301 9.57 16.51 13.23
CA GLN A 301 9.44 15.12 12.81
C GLN A 301 9.06 14.25 14.01
N VAL A 302 8.28 13.21 13.76
CA VAL A 302 7.89 12.23 14.77
C VAL A 302 8.31 10.85 14.28
N ASN A 303 9.28 10.24 14.96
CA ASN A 303 9.66 8.87 14.65
C ASN A 303 8.66 7.91 15.30
N CYS A 304 7.93 7.21 14.46
CA CYS A 304 6.97 6.20 14.91
C CYS A 304 6.71 5.15 13.83
N TYR A 305 6.16 4.04 14.26
CA TYR A 305 5.60 3.00 13.41
C TYR A 305 4.29 2.49 14.00
N THR A 306 3.50 1.82 13.18
CA THR A 306 2.23 1.26 13.65
C THR A 306 2.18 -0.24 13.41
N ILE A 307 1.71 -0.97 14.42
CA ILE A 307 1.37 -2.39 14.34
C ILE A 307 -0.13 -2.54 14.20
N VAL A 308 -0.54 -3.38 13.26
CA VAL A 308 -1.94 -3.73 13.01
C VAL A 308 -2.07 -5.25 13.08
N GLU A 309 -3.03 -5.75 13.86
CA GLU A 309 -3.33 -7.18 13.96
C GLU A 309 -4.76 -7.42 13.50
N PHE A 310 -4.98 -8.40 12.62
CA PHE A 310 -6.31 -8.70 12.09
C PHE A 310 -6.44 -10.19 11.74
N GLU A 311 -7.67 -10.68 11.60
CA GLU A 311 -7.94 -12.03 11.14
C GLU A 311 -7.74 -12.13 9.63
N GLU A 312 -7.11 -13.19 9.14
CA GLU A 312 -6.89 -13.41 7.71
C GLU A 312 -8.23 -13.40 6.95
N GLY A 313 -8.34 -12.51 5.94
CA GLY A 313 -9.59 -12.28 5.19
C GLY A 313 -10.65 -11.47 5.95
N GLY A 314 -10.33 -10.93 7.13
CA GLY A 314 -11.18 -10.04 7.90
C GLY A 314 -10.83 -8.56 7.71
N LYS A 315 -11.77 -7.70 8.12
CA LYS A 315 -11.52 -6.27 8.21
C LYS A 315 -10.67 -5.95 9.45
N ILE A 316 -9.81 -4.96 9.30
CA ILE A 316 -9.03 -4.38 10.39
C ILE A 316 -9.97 -3.50 11.23
N ASP A 317 -10.00 -3.71 12.55
CA ASP A 317 -10.65 -2.79 13.49
C ASP A 317 -9.67 -1.69 13.90
N ARG A 318 -10.15 -0.46 13.99
CA ARG A 318 -9.33 0.68 14.47
C ARG A 318 -8.76 0.48 15.88
N ASN A 319 -9.38 -0.36 16.70
CA ASN A 319 -8.90 -0.68 18.04
C ASN A 319 -7.70 -1.64 18.03
N ASP A 320 -7.44 -2.32 16.91
CA ASP A 320 -6.28 -3.20 16.70
C ASP A 320 -5.05 -2.44 16.17
N ILE A 321 -5.15 -1.10 16.06
CA ILE A 321 -4.09 -0.22 15.60
C ILE A 321 -3.29 0.30 16.79
N LYS A 322 -1.99 -0.02 16.85
CA LYS A 322 -1.10 0.39 17.95
C LYS A 322 0.11 1.11 17.38
N THR A 323 0.25 2.39 17.68
CA THR A 323 1.42 3.19 17.27
C THR A 323 2.47 3.23 18.39
N TYR A 324 3.71 3.08 17.98
CA TYR A 324 4.90 3.09 18.84
C TYR A 324 5.81 4.24 18.41
N PHE A 325 6.38 4.94 19.40
CA PHE A 325 7.28 6.07 19.19
C PHE A 325 8.69 5.68 19.66
N TYR A 326 9.72 6.16 18.95
CA TYR A 326 11.11 5.79 19.24
C TYR A 326 12.12 6.89 18.86
#